data_f3446304bd16e1d9f52e5176b9461d52
#
_entry.id   f3446304bd16e1d9f52e5176b9461d52
#
_cell.length_a   1.000
_cell.length_b   1.000
_cell.length_c   1.000
_cell.angle_alpha   90.00
_cell.angle_beta   90.00
_cell.angle_gamma   90.00
#
_symmetry.space_group_name_H-M   'P 1'
#
loop_
_entity.id
_entity.type
_entity.pdbx_description
1 polymer ?
#
loop_
_entity_poly.entity_id
_entity_poly.type
_entity_poly.pdbx_seq_one_letter_code
_entity_poly.pdbx_strand_id
1 'polypeptide(L)'
;MSLISRHHDLRDADKAAVTALATRAQQADRTPPLNEAAQLALAGRGSAHVVHWLDTSSDPAIGLIGYAQLDPRDGSVQLVVDPDHRRQGIGRALAEQIIATDHPTSWWAFGNLPGAQALASALGLTVIRGLLIM
;
A
#
# COMPACT_ATOMS: atom_id res chain seq x y z
N MET A 1 15.93 9.72 -0.47
CA MET A 1 16.04 8.25 -0.33
C MET A 1 15.02 7.73 0.65
N SER A 2 14.64 6.48 0.52
CA SER A 2 13.72 5.83 1.42
C SER A 2 14.14 4.38 1.65
N LEU A 3 13.60 3.76 2.68
CA LEU A 3 13.87 2.38 3.03
C LEU A 3 12.56 1.59 3.04
N ILE A 4 12.52 0.53 2.24
CA ILE A 4 11.39 -0.39 2.18
C ILE A 4 11.67 -1.55 3.14
N SER A 5 10.69 -1.86 4.00
CA SER A 5 10.77 -2.95 4.96
C SER A 5 9.50 -3.79 4.97
N ARG A 6 9.65 -5.07 5.30
CA ARG A 6 8.57 -6.07 5.30
C ARG A 6 8.36 -6.58 6.72
N HIS A 7 7.10 -6.61 7.18
CA HIS A 7 6.76 -6.98 8.56
C HIS A 7 5.54 -7.88 8.60
N HIS A 8 5.57 -8.87 9.48
CA HIS A 8 4.37 -9.65 9.84
C HIS A 8 3.58 -8.97 10.95
N ASP A 9 4.26 -8.26 11.85
CA ASP A 9 3.66 -7.50 12.93
C ASP A 9 4.17 -6.06 12.91
N LEU A 10 3.29 -5.10 13.14
CA LEU A 10 3.65 -3.70 13.24
C LEU A 10 3.68 -3.26 14.71
N ARG A 11 4.65 -2.41 15.05
CA ARG A 11 4.67 -1.72 16.32
C ARG A 11 3.56 -0.67 16.37
N ASP A 12 3.18 -0.25 17.56
CA ASP A 12 2.12 0.77 17.72
C ASP A 12 2.46 2.08 17.00
N ALA A 13 3.73 2.48 17.01
CA ALA A 13 4.20 3.66 16.28
C ALA A 13 4.01 3.50 14.77
N ASP A 14 4.26 2.31 14.23
CA ASP A 14 4.07 2.02 12.80
C ASP A 14 2.58 2.03 12.43
N LYS A 15 1.73 1.45 13.28
CA LYS A 15 0.28 1.47 13.07
C LYS A 15 -0.26 2.89 13.05
N ALA A 16 0.21 3.75 13.94
CA ALA A 16 -0.17 5.16 13.97
C ALA A 16 0.28 5.89 12.71
N ALA A 17 1.51 5.62 12.24
CA ALA A 17 2.04 6.21 11.01
C ALA A 17 1.23 5.78 9.78
N VAL A 18 0.87 4.50 9.69
CA VAL A 18 0.04 3.98 8.58
C VAL A 18 -1.35 4.61 8.62
N THR A 19 -1.96 4.72 9.79
CA THR A 19 -3.27 5.34 9.95
C THR A 19 -3.24 6.81 9.51
N ALA A 20 -2.20 7.55 9.89
CA ALA A 20 -2.03 8.94 9.48
C ALA A 20 -1.83 9.05 7.97
N LEU A 21 -1.04 8.17 7.37
CA LEU A 21 -0.82 8.12 5.92
C LEU A 21 -2.14 7.85 5.18
N ALA A 22 -2.90 6.86 5.64
CA ALA A 22 -4.21 6.52 5.05
C ALA A 22 -5.20 7.68 5.15
N THR A 23 -5.20 8.41 6.26
CA THR A 23 -6.03 9.58 6.44
C THR A 23 -5.67 10.70 5.47
N ARG A 24 -4.37 10.97 5.29
CA ARG A 24 -3.92 11.97 4.31
C ARG A 24 -4.32 11.60 2.89
N ALA A 25 -4.15 10.33 2.53
CA ALA A 25 -4.53 9.83 1.21
C ALA A 25 -6.04 9.94 0.98
N GLN A 26 -6.85 9.58 1.97
CA GLN A 26 -8.31 9.69 1.88
C GLN A 26 -8.76 11.13 1.71
N GLN A 27 -8.14 12.07 2.41
CA GLN A 27 -8.45 13.49 2.28
C GLN A 27 -8.11 14.02 0.88
N ALA A 28 -6.99 13.59 0.32
CA ALA A 28 -6.57 14.02 -1.02
C ALA A 28 -7.41 13.38 -2.13
N ASP A 29 -7.68 12.08 -2.01
CA ASP A 29 -8.32 11.28 -3.06
C ASP A 29 -9.84 11.16 -2.88
N ARG A 30 -10.36 11.51 -1.72
CA ARG A 30 -11.77 11.39 -1.34
C ARG A 30 -12.29 9.95 -1.40
N THR A 31 -11.37 8.98 -1.28
CA THR A 31 -11.65 7.55 -1.32
C THR A 31 -10.74 6.87 -0.30
N PRO A 32 -11.25 5.96 0.54
CA PRO A 32 -10.41 5.22 1.46
C PRO A 32 -9.39 4.37 0.70
N PRO A 33 -8.09 4.43 1.03
CA PRO A 33 -7.07 3.64 0.34
C PRO A 33 -7.05 2.17 0.75
N LEU A 34 -7.64 1.84 1.91
CA LEU A 34 -7.69 0.49 2.45
C LEU A 34 -9.13 0.07 2.66
N ASN A 35 -9.46 -1.18 2.32
CA ASN A 35 -10.79 -1.71 2.58
C ASN A 35 -10.98 -2.02 4.08
N GLU A 36 -12.20 -2.37 4.47
CA GLU A 36 -12.53 -2.65 5.86
C GLU A 36 -11.67 -3.78 6.44
N ALA A 37 -11.48 -4.87 5.69
CA ALA A 37 -10.66 -5.99 6.14
C ALA A 37 -9.22 -5.58 6.42
N ALA A 38 -8.64 -4.73 5.57
CA ALA A 38 -7.29 -4.21 5.76
C ALA A 38 -7.20 -3.29 6.96
N GLN A 39 -8.22 -2.45 7.19
CA GLN A 39 -8.27 -1.59 8.37
C GLN A 39 -8.38 -2.40 9.66
N LEU A 40 -9.19 -3.46 9.67
CA LEU A 40 -9.31 -4.36 10.81
C LEU A 40 -8.00 -5.08 11.09
N ALA A 41 -7.33 -5.58 10.06
CA ALA A 41 -6.03 -6.24 10.22
C ALA A 41 -4.98 -5.28 10.79
N LEU A 42 -4.98 -4.03 10.33
CA LEU A 42 -4.08 -3.00 10.85
C LEU A 42 -4.33 -2.71 12.34
N ALA A 43 -5.60 -2.76 12.76
CA ALA A 43 -5.98 -2.56 14.16
C ALA A 43 -5.74 -3.80 15.04
N GLY A 44 -5.20 -4.88 14.49
CA GLY A 44 -5.00 -6.14 15.20
C GLY A 44 -6.26 -6.98 15.33
N ARG A 45 -7.29 -6.65 14.55
CA ARG A 45 -8.57 -7.36 14.52
C ARG A 45 -8.73 -8.00 13.14
N GLY A 46 -8.87 -9.29 13.07
CA GLY A 46 -9.02 -10.00 11.81
C GLY A 46 -7.86 -10.94 11.54
N SER A 47 -7.45 -11.08 10.27
CA SER A 47 -6.41 -12.02 9.90
C SER A 47 -5.04 -11.65 10.45
N ALA A 48 -4.42 -12.56 11.19
CA ALA A 48 -3.04 -12.43 11.64
C ALA A 48 -2.02 -12.80 10.54
N HIS A 49 -2.48 -13.14 9.34
CA HIS A 49 -1.62 -13.64 8.26
C HIS A 49 -1.19 -12.56 7.27
N VAL A 50 -1.66 -11.33 7.42
CA VAL A 50 -1.30 -10.25 6.49
C VAL A 50 0.16 -9.85 6.67
N VAL A 51 0.77 -9.42 5.56
CA VAL A 51 2.13 -8.90 5.54
C VAL A 51 2.07 -7.40 5.27
N HIS A 52 2.83 -6.64 6.04
CA HIS A 52 2.91 -5.20 5.94
C HIS A 52 4.21 -4.77 5.29
N TRP A 53 4.12 -3.90 4.30
CA TRP A 53 5.28 -3.29 3.64
C TRP A 53 5.29 -1.80 3.92
N LEU A 54 6.40 -1.30 4.43
CA LEU A 54 6.57 0.11 4.76
C LEU A 54 7.66 0.72 3.90
N ASP A 55 7.42 1.92 3.39
CA ASP A 55 8.45 2.73 2.76
C ASP A 55 8.61 4.02 3.56
N THR A 56 9.73 4.12 4.28
CA THR A 56 10.01 5.22 5.19
C THR A 56 11.08 6.12 4.61
N SER A 57 10.82 7.43 4.59
CA SER A 57 11.80 8.41 4.15
C SER A 57 13.03 8.40 5.05
N SER A 58 14.20 8.66 4.46
CA SER A 58 15.43 8.86 5.22
C SER A 58 15.39 10.15 6.05
N ASP A 59 14.47 11.08 5.76
CA ASP A 59 14.25 12.28 6.55
C ASP A 59 13.26 11.97 7.68
N PRO A 60 13.69 12.01 8.97
CA PRO A 60 12.79 11.71 10.09
C PRO A 60 11.59 12.66 10.20
N ALA A 61 11.72 13.87 9.67
CA ALA A 61 10.61 14.84 9.67
C ALA A 61 9.50 14.45 8.71
N ILE A 62 9.80 13.67 7.67
CA ILE A 62 8.83 13.18 6.69
C ILE A 62 8.18 11.87 7.15
N GLY A 63 8.98 10.90 7.58
CA GLY A 63 8.52 9.62 8.08
C GLY A 63 8.00 8.68 7.00
N LEU A 64 6.87 8.03 7.25
CA LEU A 64 6.28 7.03 6.36
C LEU A 64 5.67 7.69 5.11
N ILE A 65 6.10 7.24 3.94
CA ILE A 65 5.65 7.77 2.64
C ILE A 65 4.90 6.75 1.79
N GLY A 66 5.00 5.48 2.11
CA GLY A 66 4.25 4.43 1.41
C GLY A 66 3.94 3.26 2.31
N TYR A 67 2.83 2.58 2.02
CA TYR A 67 2.40 1.39 2.75
C TYR A 67 1.70 0.44 1.81
N ALA A 68 1.92 -0.85 2.01
CA ALA A 68 1.15 -1.87 1.33
C ALA A 68 0.81 -2.99 2.31
N GLN A 69 -0.35 -3.60 2.11
CA GLN A 69 -0.77 -4.75 2.87
C GLN A 69 -1.09 -5.89 1.91
N LEU A 70 -0.44 -7.03 2.11
CA LEU A 70 -0.66 -8.25 1.35
C LEU A 70 -1.43 -9.25 2.22
N ASP A 71 -2.51 -9.80 1.67
CA ASP A 71 -3.15 -10.97 2.26
C ASP A 71 -2.69 -12.22 1.50
N PRO A 72 -1.87 -13.08 2.12
CA PRO A 72 -1.33 -14.27 1.42
C PRO A 72 -2.38 -15.33 1.13
N ARG A 73 -3.57 -15.26 1.74
CA ARG A 73 -4.63 -16.23 1.51
C ARG A 73 -5.23 -16.10 0.11
N ASP A 74 -5.31 -14.89 -0.42
CA ASP A 74 -5.86 -14.64 -1.76
C ASP A 74 -4.86 -13.94 -2.68
N GLY A 75 -3.67 -13.60 -2.19
CA GLY A 75 -2.63 -12.94 -2.96
C GLY A 75 -2.93 -11.48 -3.30
N SER A 76 -3.87 -10.85 -2.60
CA SER A 76 -4.26 -9.47 -2.88
C SER A 76 -3.40 -8.47 -2.13
N VAL A 77 -3.10 -7.34 -2.79
CA VAL A 77 -2.34 -6.22 -2.23
C VAL A 77 -3.16 -4.96 -2.28
N GLN A 78 -3.12 -4.19 -1.20
CA GLN A 78 -3.61 -2.81 -1.14
C GLN A 78 -2.42 -1.91 -0.89
N LEU A 79 -2.30 -0.84 -1.68
CA LEU A 79 -1.12 0.03 -1.66
C LEU A 79 -1.55 1.49 -1.57
N VAL A 80 -0.86 2.24 -0.72
CA VAL A 80 -1.09 3.67 -0.57
C VAL A 80 0.23 4.42 -0.55
N VAL A 81 0.29 5.55 -1.27
CA VAL A 81 1.44 6.45 -1.30
C VAL A 81 0.99 7.81 -0.78
N ASP A 82 1.85 8.45 0.03
CA ASP A 82 1.59 9.79 0.54
C ASP A 82 1.28 10.73 -0.64
N PRO A 83 0.17 11.47 -0.58
CA PRO A 83 -0.19 12.41 -1.66
C PRO A 83 0.92 13.40 -2.02
N ASP A 84 1.70 13.83 -1.06
CA ASP A 84 2.78 14.80 -1.25
C ASP A 84 4.03 14.17 -1.89
N HIS A 85 4.09 12.84 -1.99
CA HIS A 85 5.24 12.12 -2.52
C HIS A 85 4.91 11.29 -3.76
N ARG A 86 3.79 11.55 -4.41
CA ARG A 86 3.38 10.85 -5.62
C ARG A 86 4.23 11.26 -6.82
N ARG A 87 4.24 10.41 -7.85
CA ARG A 87 5.00 10.59 -9.09
C ARG A 87 6.51 10.63 -8.87
N GLN A 88 6.99 10.02 -7.77
CA GLN A 88 8.42 9.88 -7.46
C GLN A 88 8.87 8.41 -7.57
N GLY A 89 8.02 7.52 -8.10
CA GLY A 89 8.33 6.11 -8.25
C GLY A 89 8.21 5.30 -6.97
N ILE A 90 7.63 5.84 -5.90
CA ILE A 90 7.49 5.16 -4.60
C ILE A 90 6.58 3.95 -4.71
N GLY A 91 5.39 4.14 -5.28
CA GLY A 91 4.43 3.04 -5.46
C GLY A 91 5.00 1.94 -6.34
N ARG A 92 5.68 2.30 -7.43
CA ARG A 92 6.31 1.34 -8.33
C ARG A 92 7.42 0.56 -7.64
N ALA A 93 8.32 1.23 -6.93
CA ALA A 93 9.43 0.58 -6.22
C ALA A 93 8.91 -0.40 -5.17
N LEU A 94 7.89 0.01 -4.41
CA LEU A 94 7.24 -0.82 -3.41
C LEU A 94 6.58 -2.05 -4.07
N ALA A 95 5.84 -1.83 -5.14
CA ALA A 95 5.17 -2.90 -5.88
C ALA A 95 6.17 -3.89 -6.48
N GLU A 96 7.27 -3.43 -7.06
CA GLU A 96 8.30 -4.29 -7.63
C GLU A 96 8.94 -5.19 -6.57
N GLN A 97 9.20 -4.67 -5.38
CA GLN A 97 9.73 -5.48 -4.28
C GLN A 97 8.72 -6.51 -3.79
N ILE A 98 7.46 -6.15 -3.69
CA ILE A 98 6.40 -7.08 -3.29
C ILE A 98 6.26 -8.21 -4.31
N ILE A 99 6.28 -7.89 -5.60
CA ILE A 99 6.21 -8.88 -6.67
C ILE A 99 7.38 -9.87 -6.57
N ALA A 100 8.59 -9.37 -6.36
CA ALA A 100 9.78 -10.19 -6.30
C ALA A 100 9.82 -11.10 -5.05
N THR A 101 9.23 -10.67 -3.94
CA THR A 101 9.30 -11.36 -2.66
C THR A 101 8.09 -12.24 -2.39
N ASP A 102 6.88 -11.72 -2.57
CA ASP A 102 5.64 -12.36 -2.13
C ASP A 102 4.77 -12.89 -3.29
N HIS A 103 5.09 -12.57 -4.52
CA HIS A 103 4.40 -13.04 -5.72
C HIS A 103 2.87 -12.84 -5.66
N PRO A 104 2.38 -11.60 -5.48
CA PRO A 104 0.94 -11.35 -5.39
C PRO A 104 0.24 -11.63 -6.71
N THR A 105 -1.08 -11.88 -6.65
CA THR A 105 -1.89 -12.17 -7.83
C THR A 105 -2.81 -11.01 -8.22
N SER A 106 -3.12 -10.11 -7.29
CA SER A 106 -4.04 -9.01 -7.57
C SER A 106 -3.71 -7.78 -6.73
N TRP A 107 -4.15 -6.62 -7.22
CA TRP A 107 -3.93 -5.33 -6.59
C TRP A 107 -5.23 -4.56 -6.54
N TRP A 108 -5.56 -4.00 -5.38
CA TRP A 108 -6.75 -3.18 -5.25
C TRP A 108 -6.44 -1.73 -5.63
N ALA A 109 -7.23 -1.18 -6.55
CA ALA A 109 -7.15 0.22 -6.98
C ALA A 109 -8.47 0.90 -6.68
N PHE A 110 -8.51 1.68 -5.63
CA PHE A 110 -9.73 2.37 -5.21
C PHE A 110 -9.88 3.69 -5.96
N GLY A 111 -11.10 3.97 -6.44
CA GLY A 111 -11.43 5.24 -7.07
C GLY A 111 -10.91 5.42 -8.49
N ASN A 112 -10.28 4.41 -9.08
CA ASN A 112 -9.74 4.48 -10.45
C ASN A 112 -8.90 5.74 -10.70
N LEU A 113 -8.04 6.07 -9.76
CA LEU A 113 -7.22 7.28 -9.78
C LEU A 113 -6.14 7.22 -10.86
N PRO A 114 -5.70 8.37 -11.42
CA PRO A 114 -4.64 8.40 -12.43
C PRO A 114 -3.35 7.72 -11.97
N GLY A 115 -3.00 7.82 -10.69
CA GLY A 115 -1.84 7.13 -10.12
C GLY A 115 -1.95 5.62 -10.18
N ALA A 116 -3.14 5.08 -9.91
CA ALA A 116 -3.40 3.64 -10.00
C ALA A 116 -3.32 3.17 -11.46
N GLN A 117 -3.87 3.94 -12.39
CA GLN A 117 -3.78 3.64 -13.82
C GLN A 117 -2.34 3.64 -14.32
N ALA A 118 -1.55 4.62 -13.90
CA ALA A 118 -0.14 4.72 -14.27
C ALA A 118 0.65 3.53 -13.72
N LEU A 119 0.39 3.12 -12.50
CA LEU A 119 1.02 1.96 -11.87
C LEU A 119 0.65 0.67 -12.61
N ALA A 120 -0.62 0.49 -12.92
CA ALA A 120 -1.10 -0.67 -13.69
C ALA A 120 -0.40 -0.78 -15.04
N SER A 121 -0.29 0.33 -15.77
CA SER A 121 0.39 0.37 -17.06
C SER A 121 1.88 0.04 -16.90
N ALA A 122 2.55 0.60 -15.91
CA ALA A 122 3.98 0.36 -15.67
C ALA A 122 4.29 -1.11 -15.32
N LEU A 123 3.36 -1.79 -14.66
CA LEU A 123 3.53 -3.17 -14.21
C LEU A 123 2.87 -4.20 -15.14
N GLY A 124 2.21 -3.76 -16.22
CA GLY A 124 1.52 -4.66 -17.14
C GLY A 124 0.29 -5.33 -16.55
N LEU A 125 -0.39 -4.66 -15.64
CA LEU A 125 -1.58 -5.18 -14.96
C LEU A 125 -2.86 -4.89 -15.73
N THR A 126 -3.87 -5.74 -15.54
CA THR A 126 -5.20 -5.58 -16.12
C THR A 126 -6.15 -5.05 -15.06
N VAL A 127 -6.94 -4.02 -15.39
CA VAL A 127 -7.94 -3.45 -14.49
C VAL A 127 -9.27 -4.18 -14.65
N ILE A 128 -9.81 -4.69 -13.53
CA ILE A 128 -11.14 -5.30 -13.50
C ILE A 128 -11.87 -4.74 -12.28
N ARG A 129 -12.87 -3.89 -12.50
CA ARG A 129 -13.74 -3.31 -11.45
C ARG A 129 -12.94 -2.71 -10.27
N GLY A 130 -11.87 -1.97 -10.57
CA GLY A 130 -11.02 -1.38 -9.54
C GLY A 130 -10.01 -2.36 -8.94
N LEU A 131 -9.96 -3.60 -9.43
CA LEU A 131 -8.99 -4.61 -9.06
C LEU A 131 -7.98 -4.77 -10.19
N LEU A 132 -6.70 -4.76 -9.86
CA LEU A 132 -5.62 -4.97 -10.83
C LEU A 132 -5.16 -6.42 -10.76
N ILE A 133 -5.12 -7.10 -11.92
CA ILE A 133 -4.75 -8.52 -12.00
C ILE A 133 -3.48 -8.67 -12.84
N MET A 134 -2.59 -9.48 -12.31
CA MET A 134 -1.34 -9.81 -12.98
C MET A 134 -1.54 -10.95 -13.99
#